data_fcd2ecc10eba7d3a8edaf0d3a7fa42f8
#
_entry.id   fcd2ecc10eba7d3a8edaf0d3a7fa42f8
#
_cell.length_a   1.000
_cell.length_b   1.000
_cell.length_c   1.000
_cell.angle_alpha   90.00
_cell.angle_beta   90.00
_cell.angle_gamma   90.00
#
_symmetry.space_group_name_H-M   'P 1'
#
loop_
_entity.id
_entity.type
_entity.pdbx_description
1 polymer ?
#
loop_
_entity_poly.entity_id
_entity_poly.type
_entity_poly.pdbx_seq_one_letter_code
_entity_poly.pdbx_strand_id
1 'polypeptide(L)'
;MFKTPGFTLLELTITLAILMIMATIALPLYHQFMASVELKNSSRLLTIHIQKAKYDAILRHKSVVLCPSVDLSTCNSNWDTSLISFIDTNQNLQRENNEEVLTNVELAHRYGSLKFQKFGKKLNSIVFQGDTGLPRESNGTFTYCSYKQLKNFKLI
;
A
#
# COMPACT_ATOMS: atom_id res chain seq x y z
N MET A 1 -60.89 -11.36 -5.78
CA MET A 1 -59.74 -11.87 -6.54
C MET A 1 -59.00 -10.68 -7.15
N PHE A 2 -57.94 -10.27 -6.56
CA PHE A 2 -57.11 -9.16 -7.12
C PHE A 2 -56.28 -9.74 -8.27
N LYS A 3 -56.54 -9.30 -9.50
CA LYS A 3 -55.68 -9.61 -10.66
C LYS A 3 -54.39 -8.81 -10.50
N THR A 4 -53.30 -9.48 -10.20
CA THR A 4 -51.94 -8.88 -10.26
C THR A 4 -51.61 -8.69 -11.75
N PRO A 5 -51.33 -7.46 -12.21
CA PRO A 5 -50.90 -7.24 -13.59
C PRO A 5 -49.54 -7.90 -13.78
N GLY A 6 -49.40 -8.73 -14.81
CA GLY A 6 -48.12 -9.33 -15.22
C GLY A 6 -47.25 -8.28 -15.90
N PHE A 7 -45.92 -8.44 -15.75
CA PHE A 7 -44.90 -7.59 -16.39
C PHE A 7 -44.95 -7.82 -17.92
N THR A 8 -44.95 -6.75 -18.71
CA THR A 8 -44.92 -6.89 -20.17
C THR A 8 -43.50 -7.09 -20.68
N LEU A 9 -43.32 -7.78 -21.80
CA LEU A 9 -42.00 -7.99 -22.41
C LEU A 9 -41.32 -6.66 -22.77
N LEU A 10 -42.12 -5.67 -23.21
CA LEU A 10 -41.64 -4.33 -23.54
C LEU A 10 -41.07 -3.63 -22.30
N GLU A 11 -41.74 -3.71 -21.17
CA GLU A 11 -41.30 -3.10 -19.92
C GLU A 11 -39.97 -3.72 -19.44
N LEU A 12 -39.84 -5.06 -19.58
CA LEU A 12 -38.59 -5.76 -19.28
C LEU A 12 -37.42 -5.28 -20.14
N THR A 13 -37.65 -5.12 -21.47
CA THR A 13 -36.58 -4.67 -22.39
C THR A 13 -36.14 -3.23 -22.09
N ILE A 14 -37.09 -2.33 -21.79
CA ILE A 14 -36.80 -0.94 -21.45
C ILE A 14 -35.99 -0.90 -20.12
N THR A 15 -36.39 -1.64 -19.10
CA THR A 15 -35.66 -1.67 -17.81
C THR A 15 -34.25 -2.21 -17.96
N LEU A 16 -34.05 -3.26 -18.78
CA LEU A 16 -32.71 -3.79 -19.06
C LEU A 16 -31.84 -2.77 -19.82
N ALA A 17 -32.42 -2.04 -20.80
CA ALA A 17 -31.69 -1.00 -21.52
C ALA A 17 -31.20 0.12 -20.57
N ILE A 18 -32.06 0.58 -19.67
CA ILE A 18 -31.70 1.62 -18.68
C ILE A 18 -30.60 1.09 -17.74
N LEU A 19 -30.71 -0.14 -17.24
CA LEU A 19 -29.70 -0.74 -16.37
C LEU A 19 -28.33 -0.87 -17.07
N MET A 20 -28.30 -1.23 -18.36
CA MET A 20 -27.05 -1.28 -19.13
C MET A 20 -26.38 0.09 -19.24
N ILE A 21 -27.16 1.15 -19.52
CA ILE A 21 -26.63 2.52 -19.57
C ILE A 21 -26.07 2.94 -18.22
N MET A 22 -26.78 2.69 -17.14
CA MET A 22 -26.29 3.00 -15.78
C MET A 22 -25.01 2.25 -15.44
N ALA A 23 -24.92 0.97 -15.79
CA ALA A 23 -23.75 0.14 -15.52
C ALA A 23 -22.49 0.66 -16.24
N THR A 24 -22.60 1.15 -17.46
CA THR A 24 -21.45 1.69 -18.22
C THR A 24 -20.81 2.90 -17.55
N ILE A 25 -21.58 3.70 -16.82
CA ILE A 25 -21.11 4.88 -16.10
C ILE A 25 -20.65 4.49 -14.67
N ALA A 26 -21.41 3.64 -14.00
CA ALA A 26 -21.14 3.29 -12.60
C ALA A 26 -19.85 2.49 -12.41
N LEU A 27 -19.54 1.55 -13.31
CA LEU A 27 -18.35 0.70 -13.18
C LEU A 27 -17.03 1.47 -13.19
N PRO A 28 -16.75 2.40 -14.13
CA PRO A 28 -15.51 3.16 -14.10
C PRO A 28 -15.39 4.06 -12.86
N LEU A 29 -16.49 4.69 -12.43
CA LEU A 29 -16.52 5.52 -11.23
C LEU A 29 -16.21 4.70 -9.96
N TYR A 30 -16.76 3.49 -9.86
CA TYR A 30 -16.49 2.57 -8.76
C TYR A 30 -15.00 2.21 -8.67
N HIS A 31 -14.36 1.89 -9.79
CA HIS A 31 -12.92 1.59 -9.82
C HIS A 31 -12.06 2.79 -9.37
N GLN A 32 -12.41 3.99 -9.83
CA GLN A 32 -11.72 5.21 -9.42
C GLN A 32 -11.86 5.47 -7.92
N PHE A 33 -13.06 5.30 -7.39
CA PHE A 33 -13.34 5.44 -5.98
C PHE A 33 -12.53 4.44 -5.16
N MET A 34 -12.53 3.16 -5.54
CA MET A 34 -11.76 2.13 -4.84
C MET A 34 -10.26 2.37 -4.88
N ALA A 35 -9.71 2.81 -6.03
CA ALA A 35 -8.30 3.19 -6.10
C ALA A 35 -7.95 4.37 -5.17
N SER A 36 -8.85 5.34 -5.03
CA SER A 36 -8.64 6.47 -4.12
C SER A 36 -8.70 6.07 -2.65
N VAL A 37 -9.57 5.13 -2.29
CA VAL A 37 -9.66 4.57 -0.93
C VAL A 37 -8.39 3.76 -0.61
N GLU A 38 -7.95 2.91 -1.54
CA GLU A 38 -6.74 2.10 -1.40
C GLU A 38 -5.50 3.00 -1.22
N LEU A 39 -5.36 4.06 -2.02
CA LEU A 39 -4.30 5.05 -1.88
C LEU A 39 -4.27 5.67 -0.47
N LYS A 40 -5.43 6.13 0.04
CA LYS A 40 -5.52 6.75 1.37
C LYS A 40 -5.13 5.76 2.47
N ASN A 41 -5.60 4.52 2.38
CA ASN A 41 -5.29 3.48 3.34
C ASN A 41 -3.79 3.14 3.32
N SER A 42 -3.20 2.97 2.14
CA SER A 42 -1.77 2.70 1.98
C SER A 42 -0.90 3.83 2.52
N SER A 43 -1.26 5.07 2.21
CA SER A 43 -0.57 6.25 2.75
C SER A 43 -0.61 6.29 4.27
N ARG A 44 -1.78 6.04 4.86
CA ARG A 44 -1.96 6.00 6.31
C ARG A 44 -1.12 4.89 6.96
N LEU A 45 -1.18 3.68 6.42
CA LEU A 45 -0.41 2.54 6.91
C LEU A 45 1.09 2.80 6.83
N LEU A 46 1.59 3.27 5.70
CA LEU A 46 2.98 3.65 5.53
C LEU A 46 3.42 4.69 6.57
N THR A 47 2.66 5.75 6.74
CA THR A 47 2.97 6.80 7.71
C THR A 47 3.07 6.24 9.12
N ILE A 48 2.12 5.41 9.54
CA ILE A 48 2.11 4.79 10.87
C ILE A 48 3.36 3.91 11.07
N HIS A 49 3.69 3.07 10.08
CA HIS A 49 4.81 2.13 10.21
C HIS A 49 6.17 2.83 10.10
N ILE A 50 6.29 3.88 9.29
CA ILE A 50 7.47 4.75 9.24
C ILE A 50 7.68 5.44 10.59
N GLN A 51 6.64 6.03 11.17
CA GLN A 51 6.75 6.67 12.47
C GLN A 51 7.07 5.67 13.57
N LYS A 52 6.43 4.50 13.57
CA LYS A 52 6.72 3.45 14.53
C LYS A 52 8.18 3.00 14.45
N ALA A 53 8.69 2.70 13.25
CA ALA A 53 10.08 2.32 13.05
C ALA A 53 11.07 3.40 13.54
N LYS A 54 10.75 4.66 13.30
CA LYS A 54 11.51 5.80 13.83
C LYS A 54 11.54 5.83 15.35
N TYR A 55 10.38 5.69 16.02
CA TYR A 55 10.30 5.69 17.47
C TYR A 55 10.98 4.46 18.09
N ASP A 56 10.81 3.29 17.48
CA ASP A 56 11.48 2.07 17.94
C ASP A 56 13.01 2.20 17.86
N ALA A 57 13.53 2.84 16.81
CA ALA A 57 14.97 3.12 16.70
C ALA A 57 15.48 4.00 17.85
N ILE A 58 14.78 5.11 18.13
CA ILE A 58 15.15 6.04 19.23
C ILE A 58 15.07 5.35 20.59
N LEU A 59 13.95 4.66 20.87
CA LEU A 59 13.71 4.04 22.18
C LEU A 59 14.70 2.93 22.49
N ARG A 60 15.13 2.19 21.46
CA ARG A 60 16.05 1.05 21.64
C ARG A 60 17.52 1.43 21.43
N HIS A 61 17.80 2.66 20.99
CA HIS A 61 19.15 3.12 20.61
C HIS A 61 19.83 2.18 19.59
N LYS A 62 19.05 1.59 18.68
CA LYS A 62 19.53 0.65 17.66
C LYS A 62 18.99 1.03 16.28
N SER A 63 19.74 0.65 15.24
CA SER A 63 19.25 0.81 13.87
C SER A 63 18.04 -0.06 13.62
N VAL A 64 16.98 0.54 13.04
CA VAL A 64 15.77 -0.16 12.63
C VAL A 64 15.63 -0.04 11.12
N VAL A 65 15.51 -1.17 10.46
CA VAL A 65 15.29 -1.27 9.01
C VAL A 65 13.82 -1.53 8.75
N LEU A 66 13.22 -0.74 7.84
CA LEU A 66 11.90 -0.96 7.28
C LEU A 66 12.06 -1.32 5.81
N CYS A 67 11.61 -2.50 5.42
CA CYS A 67 11.71 -2.98 4.05
C CYS A 67 10.46 -3.74 3.60
N PRO A 68 10.23 -3.83 2.28
CA PRO A 68 9.21 -4.73 1.74
C PRO A 68 9.64 -6.18 1.87
N SER A 69 8.67 -7.07 2.09
CA SER A 69 8.88 -8.50 2.21
C SER A 69 7.68 -9.26 1.65
N VAL A 70 7.91 -10.41 1.03
CA VAL A 70 6.83 -11.31 0.57
C VAL A 70 6.57 -12.39 1.62
N ASP A 71 7.62 -12.88 2.24
CA ASP A 71 7.63 -14.02 3.18
C ASP A 71 7.66 -13.57 4.66
N LEU A 72 7.62 -12.26 4.90
CA LEU A 72 7.76 -11.64 6.22
C LEU A 72 9.08 -12.01 6.94
N SER A 73 10.04 -12.52 6.19
CA SER A 73 11.35 -12.95 6.72
C SER A 73 12.53 -12.28 6.02
N THR A 74 12.45 -12.04 4.72
CA THR A 74 13.52 -11.45 3.93
C THR A 74 13.10 -10.15 3.26
N CYS A 75 14.02 -9.18 3.18
CA CYS A 75 13.79 -7.94 2.44
C CYS A 75 13.84 -8.17 0.93
N ASN A 76 12.90 -7.56 0.20
CA ASN A 76 12.89 -7.58 -1.26
C ASN A 76 12.71 -6.16 -1.84
N SER A 77 12.29 -6.04 -3.09
CA SER A 77 12.07 -4.74 -3.75
C SER A 77 10.61 -4.41 -4.04
N ASN A 78 9.69 -5.30 -3.68
CA ASN A 78 8.27 -5.16 -4.00
C ASN A 78 7.49 -4.58 -2.82
N TRP A 79 7.14 -3.29 -2.91
CA TRP A 79 6.36 -2.57 -1.91
C TRP A 79 4.84 -2.82 -1.98
N ASP A 80 4.39 -3.67 -2.91
CA ASP A 80 2.95 -3.94 -3.11
C ASP A 80 2.39 -5.01 -2.17
N THR A 81 3.24 -5.81 -1.53
CA THR A 81 2.79 -7.00 -0.80
C THR A 81 2.71 -6.76 0.69
N SER A 82 3.83 -6.66 1.35
CA SER A 82 3.91 -6.48 2.80
C SER A 82 5.19 -5.76 3.20
N LEU A 83 5.20 -5.26 4.42
CA LEU A 83 6.34 -4.58 5.02
C LEU A 83 6.73 -5.28 6.32
N ILE A 84 8.04 -5.34 6.56
CA ILE A 84 8.60 -5.71 7.85
C ILE A 84 9.49 -4.61 8.38
N SER A 85 9.52 -4.45 9.70
CA SER A 85 10.57 -3.69 10.38
C SER A 85 11.27 -4.57 11.40
N PHE A 86 12.59 -4.46 11.48
CA PHE A 86 13.42 -5.25 12.37
C PHE A 86 14.60 -4.44 12.88
N ILE A 87 15.20 -4.92 14.00
CA ILE A 87 16.41 -4.34 14.54
C ILE A 87 17.61 -4.92 13.80
N ASP A 88 18.31 -4.08 13.06
CA ASP A 88 19.53 -4.44 12.35
C ASP A 88 20.74 -4.22 13.29
N THR A 89 21.22 -5.32 13.86
CA THR A 89 22.27 -5.28 14.88
C THR A 89 23.66 -5.21 14.25
N ASN A 90 23.86 -5.84 13.11
CA ASN A 90 25.15 -5.91 12.42
C ASN A 90 25.28 -4.92 11.25
N GLN A 91 24.24 -4.12 10.99
CA GLN A 91 24.18 -3.09 9.94
C GLN A 91 24.37 -3.63 8.51
N ASN A 92 23.91 -4.88 8.27
CA ASN A 92 23.98 -5.49 6.96
C ASN A 92 22.72 -5.26 6.09
N LEU A 93 21.67 -4.66 6.67
CA LEU A 93 20.38 -4.33 6.02
C LEU A 93 19.59 -5.56 5.55
N GLN A 94 19.93 -6.73 6.07
CA GLN A 94 19.23 -7.98 5.81
C GLN A 94 18.76 -8.56 7.14
N ARG A 95 17.51 -9.00 7.17
CA ARG A 95 16.96 -9.61 8.36
C ARG A 95 17.56 -11.00 8.56
N GLU A 96 18.12 -11.26 9.71
CA GLU A 96 18.64 -12.56 10.16
C GLU A 96 17.73 -13.17 11.24
N ASN A 97 17.86 -14.49 11.46
CA ASN A 97 16.99 -15.22 12.42
C ASN A 97 17.18 -14.78 13.87
N ASN A 98 18.33 -14.23 14.21
CA ASN A 98 18.67 -13.68 15.53
C ASN A 98 18.20 -12.24 15.72
N GLU A 99 17.61 -11.62 14.70
CA GLU A 99 17.14 -10.24 14.76
C GLU A 99 15.66 -10.16 15.04
N GLU A 100 15.31 -9.26 15.96
CA GLU A 100 13.92 -9.06 16.40
C GLU A 100 13.10 -8.33 15.34
N VAL A 101 12.02 -8.97 14.89
CA VAL A 101 11.01 -8.33 14.04
C VAL A 101 10.07 -7.50 14.91
N LEU A 102 10.00 -6.20 14.67
CA LEU A 102 9.18 -5.25 15.43
C LEU A 102 7.77 -5.12 14.90
N THR A 103 7.63 -5.23 13.58
CA THR A 103 6.34 -5.09 12.90
C THR A 103 6.34 -5.87 11.60
N ASN A 104 5.19 -6.45 11.30
CA ASN A 104 4.85 -6.93 9.99
C ASN A 104 3.45 -6.39 9.61
N VAL A 105 3.26 -6.03 8.35
CA VAL A 105 1.98 -5.55 7.84
C VAL A 105 1.81 -5.93 6.38
N GLU A 106 0.65 -6.42 6.04
CA GLU A 106 0.28 -6.70 4.65
C GLU A 106 -0.31 -5.45 3.99
N LEU A 107 0.20 -5.15 2.81
CA LEU A 107 -0.29 -4.09 1.93
C LEU A 107 -0.92 -4.75 0.71
N ALA A 108 -2.18 -5.14 0.78
CA ALA A 108 -2.84 -5.80 -0.34
C ALA A 108 -3.37 -4.77 -1.34
N HIS A 109 -2.60 -4.43 -2.36
CA HIS A 109 -3.02 -3.53 -3.44
C HIS A 109 -3.76 -4.31 -4.55
N ARG A 110 -4.99 -3.90 -4.87
CA ARG A 110 -5.83 -4.49 -5.93
C ARG A 110 -6.07 -3.53 -7.11
N TYR A 111 -6.07 -2.23 -6.84
CA TYR A 111 -6.43 -1.19 -7.81
C TYR A 111 -5.25 -0.38 -8.30
N GLY A 112 -4.07 -0.60 -7.74
CA GLY A 112 -2.84 0.08 -8.12
C GLY A 112 -1.60 -0.62 -7.61
N SER A 113 -0.45 0.00 -7.83
CA SER A 113 0.86 -0.44 -7.33
C SER A 113 1.59 0.67 -6.60
N LEU A 114 2.33 0.29 -5.57
CA LEU A 114 3.15 1.18 -4.75
C LEU A 114 4.62 1.03 -5.14
N LYS A 115 5.28 2.14 -5.47
CA LYS A 115 6.70 2.17 -5.80
C LYS A 115 7.44 3.11 -4.86
N PHE A 116 8.60 2.69 -4.41
CA PHE A 116 9.52 3.53 -3.66
C PHE A 116 10.66 3.95 -4.56
N GLN A 117 10.84 5.25 -4.75
CA GLN A 117 11.96 5.85 -5.47
C GLN A 117 12.89 6.51 -4.48
N LYS A 118 14.07 5.92 -4.32
CA LYS A 118 15.10 6.43 -3.43
C LYS A 118 16.02 7.40 -4.16
N PHE A 119 16.46 8.43 -3.45
CA PHE A 119 17.55 9.30 -3.89
C PHE A 119 18.87 8.71 -3.41
N GLY A 120 19.73 8.23 -4.31
CA GLY A 120 21.03 7.67 -3.99
C GLY A 120 21.18 6.16 -4.25
N LYS A 121 21.96 5.45 -3.42
CA LYS A 121 22.26 4.01 -3.59
C LYS A 121 21.01 3.12 -3.63
N LYS A 122 21.09 2.04 -4.43
CA LYS A 122 20.03 1.06 -4.70
C LYS A 122 19.64 0.18 -3.50
N LEU A 123 19.28 0.76 -2.36
CA LEU A 123 18.72 -0.04 -1.27
C LEU A 123 17.20 0.13 -1.26
N ASN A 124 16.46 -0.95 -1.30
CA ASN A 124 15.00 -0.95 -1.28
C ASN A 124 14.43 -0.89 0.17
N SER A 125 15.24 -0.42 1.12
CA SER A 125 14.91 -0.33 2.53
C SER A 125 15.09 1.08 3.05
N ILE A 126 14.37 1.43 4.11
CA ILE A 126 14.50 2.67 4.86
C ILE A 126 15.16 2.33 6.18
N VAL A 127 16.28 2.99 6.50
CA VAL A 127 17.08 2.73 7.71
C VAL A 127 16.93 3.92 8.66
N PHE A 128 16.42 3.68 9.86
CA PHE A 128 16.31 4.67 10.93
C PHE A 128 17.43 4.47 11.94
N GLN A 129 18.13 5.56 12.25
CA GLN A 129 19.24 5.52 13.18
C GLN A 129 18.78 5.56 14.64
N GLY A 130 19.46 4.81 15.51
CA GLY A 130 19.12 4.73 16.92
C GLY A 130 19.42 5.98 17.74
N ASP A 131 20.24 6.89 17.23
CA ASP A 131 20.60 8.16 17.89
C ASP A 131 19.58 9.27 17.62
N THR A 132 19.18 9.42 16.36
CA THR A 132 18.34 10.54 15.90
C THR A 132 16.95 10.11 15.42
N GLY A 133 16.78 8.82 15.13
CA GLY A 133 15.58 8.32 14.46
C GLY A 133 15.42 8.86 13.03
N LEU A 134 16.45 9.48 12.46
CA LEU A 134 16.38 10.00 11.10
C LEU A 134 16.78 8.92 10.09
N PRO A 135 16.17 8.93 8.90
CA PRO A 135 16.56 8.03 7.83
C PRO A 135 17.91 8.45 7.25
N ARG A 136 18.94 7.62 7.42
CA ARG A 136 20.26 7.89 6.84
C ARG A 136 20.33 7.32 5.44
N GLU A 137 20.75 8.14 4.46
CA GLU A 137 20.94 7.76 3.06
C GLU A 137 19.75 7.00 2.44
N SER A 138 18.59 7.05 3.06
CA SER A 138 17.38 6.33 2.67
C SER A 138 16.19 7.25 2.36
N ASN A 139 16.48 8.52 2.06
CA ASN A 139 15.45 9.47 1.62
C ASN A 139 14.88 9.06 0.27
N GLY A 140 13.58 9.11 0.14
CA GLY A 140 12.90 8.70 -1.07
C GLY A 140 11.47 9.20 -1.14
N THR A 141 10.80 8.80 -2.21
CA THR A 141 9.40 9.15 -2.45
C THR A 141 8.62 7.87 -2.74
N PHE A 142 7.50 7.71 -2.08
CA PHE A 142 6.51 6.72 -2.45
C PHE A 142 5.60 7.27 -3.54
N THR A 143 5.36 6.47 -4.57
CA THR A 143 4.45 6.80 -5.66
C THR A 143 3.45 5.67 -5.81
N TYR A 144 2.17 6.00 -5.72
CA TYR A 144 1.09 5.05 -5.98
C TYR A 144 0.59 5.25 -7.42
N CYS A 145 0.58 4.19 -8.22
CA CYS A 145 0.11 4.17 -9.60
C CYS A 145 -1.15 3.32 -9.70
N SER A 146 -2.30 3.95 -10.01
CA SER A 146 -3.55 3.21 -10.27
C SER A 146 -3.50 2.49 -11.62
N TYR A 147 -3.97 1.24 -11.70
CA TYR A 147 -3.95 0.45 -12.93
C TYR A 147 -4.85 0.99 -14.05
N LYS A 148 -5.94 1.69 -13.72
CA LYS A 148 -6.91 2.22 -14.69
C LYS A 148 -6.84 3.73 -14.93
N GLN A 149 -6.01 4.45 -14.18
CA GLN A 149 -5.83 5.89 -14.35
C GLN A 149 -4.34 6.23 -14.45
N LEU A 150 -4.00 7.07 -15.44
CA LEU A 150 -2.66 7.68 -15.58
C LEU A 150 -2.35 8.74 -14.49
N LYS A 151 -3.05 8.76 -13.37
CA LYS A 151 -2.77 9.67 -12.27
C LYS A 151 -1.84 9.00 -11.26
N ASN A 152 -0.59 9.43 -11.29
CA ASN A 152 0.38 9.08 -10.27
C ASN A 152 0.18 9.99 -9.06
N PHE A 153 -0.01 9.41 -7.89
CA PHE A 153 -0.08 10.14 -6.63
C PHE A 153 1.28 10.03 -5.94
N LYS A 154 1.90 11.17 -5.72
CA LYS A 154 3.16 11.26 -4.98
C LYS A 154 2.84 11.29 -3.49
N LEU A 155 3.35 10.30 -2.75
CA LEU A 155 3.37 10.27 -1.29
C LEU A 155 4.77 10.77 -0.86
N ILE A 156 4.81 11.70 0.05
CA ILE A 156 6.06 12.32 0.54
C ILE A 156 6.74 11.40 1.53
#